data_4cfa045b5e414fcbcd484dcec7a02185
#
_entry.id   4cfa045b5e414fcbcd484dcec7a02185
#
_cell.length_a   1.000
_cell.length_b   1.000
_cell.length_c   1.000
_cell.angle_alpha   90.00
_cell.angle_beta   90.00
_cell.angle_gamma   90.00
#
_symmetry.space_group_name_H-M   'P 1'
#
loop_
_entity.id
_entity.type
_entity.pdbx_description
1 polymer ?
#
loop_
_entity_poly.entity_id
_entity_poly.type
_entity_poly.pdbx_seq_one_letter_code
_entity_poly.pdbx_strand_id
1 'polypeptide(L)'
;MAAVAAIIAIYIGSVAGYFWIDSAAHTLEPRSLDAGTETVVLLDLTAIHPTDNRVDVEVVVIPQREFLDPDFGTLNTDMVVRLCPCTEFGELVFPTGQAPKVAKTALLANGDADRWPFDTYTTKTIGADVYVGSGQSRRWVPARVEVSGSLYGWDIRSDRAGPVTHSGGADDSATITFTRARGPLALIFGICLVLLTLPAMALFAAIEMLVGRKKFQPPFATWFAAMLFAVVPIRNVLPGNPPAGSWIDEALVLWVLIALVAAMVIYLVTWARRSD
;
A
#
# COMPACT_ATOMS: atom_id res chain seq x y z
N MET A 1 -36.31 0.36 18.59
CA MET A 1 -35.40 -0.25 19.59
C MET A 1 -34.54 -1.34 18.97
N ALA A 2 -35.10 -2.38 18.33
CA ALA A 2 -34.34 -3.49 17.73
C ALA A 2 -33.33 -3.02 16.65
N ALA A 3 -33.72 -2.10 15.74
CA ALA A 3 -32.83 -1.56 14.71
C ALA A 3 -31.63 -0.78 15.30
N VAL A 4 -31.85 0.00 16.35
CA VAL A 4 -30.79 0.75 17.03
C VAL A 4 -29.82 -0.21 17.72
N ALA A 5 -30.34 -1.24 18.39
CA ALA A 5 -29.51 -2.27 19.02
C ALA A 5 -28.68 -3.04 17.99
N ALA A 6 -29.25 -3.36 16.83
CA ALA A 6 -28.53 -4.01 15.72
C ALA A 6 -27.39 -3.13 15.18
N ILE A 7 -27.63 -1.83 14.99
CA ILE A 7 -26.59 -0.88 14.54
C ILE A 7 -25.45 -0.79 15.57
N ILE A 8 -25.77 -0.68 16.87
CA ILE A 8 -24.77 -0.65 17.93
C ILE A 8 -23.97 -1.95 17.95
N ALA A 9 -24.61 -3.11 17.83
CA ALA A 9 -23.94 -4.41 17.81
C ALA A 9 -22.98 -4.54 16.60
N ILE A 10 -23.40 -4.08 15.40
CA ILE A 10 -22.56 -4.05 14.20
C ILE A 10 -21.37 -3.11 14.41
N TYR A 11 -21.61 -1.93 15.00
CA TYR A 11 -20.54 -0.97 15.30
C TYR A 11 -19.50 -1.56 16.26
N ILE A 12 -19.94 -2.11 17.39
CA ILE A 12 -19.03 -2.74 18.37
C ILE A 12 -18.28 -3.92 17.75
N GLY A 13 -18.97 -4.77 16.99
CA GLY A 13 -18.37 -5.88 16.28
C GLY A 13 -17.31 -5.44 15.23
N SER A 14 -17.59 -4.36 14.53
CA SER A 14 -16.66 -3.76 13.55
C SER A 14 -15.40 -3.21 14.24
N VAL A 15 -15.56 -2.47 15.34
CA VAL A 15 -14.45 -1.91 16.11
C VAL A 15 -13.61 -3.02 16.75
N ALA A 16 -14.24 -4.00 17.38
CA ALA A 16 -13.54 -5.14 17.96
C ALA A 16 -12.81 -5.97 16.90
N GLY A 17 -13.45 -6.19 15.74
CA GLY A 17 -12.84 -6.88 14.60
C GLY A 17 -11.63 -6.12 14.05
N TYR A 18 -11.70 -4.80 13.95
CA TYR A 18 -10.58 -3.97 13.53
C TYR A 18 -9.38 -4.13 14.46
N PHE A 19 -9.56 -3.97 15.77
CA PHE A 19 -8.47 -4.14 16.74
C PHE A 19 -7.87 -5.55 16.71
N TRP A 20 -8.69 -6.58 16.51
CA TRP A 20 -8.20 -7.95 16.43
C TRP A 20 -7.37 -8.21 15.17
N ILE A 21 -7.76 -7.62 14.03
CA ILE A 21 -7.06 -7.77 12.75
C ILE A 21 -5.79 -6.89 12.71
N ASP A 22 -5.85 -5.67 13.24
CA ASP A 22 -4.73 -4.72 13.24
C ASP A 22 -3.58 -5.19 14.13
N SER A 23 -3.89 -5.90 15.24
CA SER A 23 -2.86 -6.51 16.10
C SER A 23 -2.02 -7.59 15.40
N ALA A 24 -2.43 -8.04 14.21
CA ALA A 24 -1.71 -9.01 13.39
C ALA A 24 -0.83 -8.37 12.29
N ALA A 25 -0.74 -7.03 12.22
CA ALA A 25 0.15 -6.35 11.26
C ALA A 25 1.61 -6.65 11.61
N HIS A 26 2.34 -7.27 10.68
CA HIS A 26 3.72 -7.65 10.89
C HIS A 26 4.64 -6.48 10.56
N THR A 27 5.33 -5.97 11.59
CA THR A 27 6.50 -5.12 11.40
C THR A 27 7.67 -6.01 10.97
N LEU A 28 8.31 -5.68 9.86
CA LEU A 28 9.50 -6.39 9.44
C LEU A 28 10.69 -5.89 10.27
N GLU A 29 11.21 -6.77 11.12
CA GLU A 29 12.39 -6.48 11.92
C GLU A 29 13.63 -7.12 11.28
N PRO A 30 14.77 -6.40 11.22
CA PRO A 30 16.02 -6.96 10.76
C PRO A 30 16.48 -8.08 11.72
N ARG A 31 17.01 -9.17 11.17
CA ARG A 31 17.44 -10.32 11.99
C ARG A 31 18.62 -9.99 12.89
N SER A 32 19.56 -9.23 12.37
CA SER A 32 20.76 -8.82 13.12
C SER A 32 21.37 -7.56 12.52
N LEU A 33 21.64 -6.59 13.37
CA LEU A 33 22.36 -5.38 13.02
C LEU A 33 23.86 -5.47 13.42
N ASP A 34 24.32 -6.62 13.95
CA ASP A 34 25.72 -6.81 14.27
C ASP A 34 26.55 -7.02 13.00
N ALA A 35 27.43 -6.09 12.71
CA ALA A 35 28.30 -6.12 11.54
C ALA A 35 29.34 -7.25 11.55
N GLY A 36 29.64 -7.85 12.71
CA GLY A 36 30.53 -9.00 12.82
C GLY A 36 31.71 -8.97 11.84
N THR A 37 31.73 -9.94 10.93
CA THR A 37 32.72 -10.07 9.83
C THR A 37 32.23 -9.51 8.50
N GLU A 38 30.99 -9.01 8.42
CA GLU A 38 30.35 -8.52 7.18
C GLU A 38 29.75 -7.13 7.42
N THR A 39 29.77 -6.27 6.42
CA THR A 39 29.05 -5.00 6.46
C THR A 39 27.54 -5.25 6.32
N VAL A 40 26.71 -4.62 7.15
CA VAL A 40 25.26 -4.72 7.02
C VAL A 40 24.75 -3.52 6.24
N VAL A 41 24.02 -3.80 5.16
CA VAL A 41 23.29 -2.80 4.40
C VAL A 41 21.81 -2.95 4.76
N LEU A 42 21.33 -2.08 5.63
CA LEU A 42 19.95 -2.06 6.08
C LEU A 42 19.12 -1.22 5.12
N LEU A 43 18.07 -1.82 4.57
CA LEU A 43 17.05 -1.17 3.76
C LEU A 43 15.84 -0.91 4.64
N ASP A 44 15.62 0.34 5.02
CA ASP A 44 14.45 0.75 5.78
C ASP A 44 13.36 1.27 4.84
N LEU A 45 12.23 0.59 4.84
CA LEU A 45 11.13 0.86 3.92
C LEU A 45 10.32 2.05 4.41
N THR A 46 10.20 3.10 3.59
CA THR A 46 9.55 4.36 4.00
C THR A 46 8.23 4.62 3.32
N ALA A 47 8.08 4.28 2.03
CA ALA A 47 6.84 4.43 1.28
C ALA A 47 6.75 3.44 0.13
N ILE A 48 5.52 3.12 -0.28
CA ILE A 48 5.24 2.39 -1.53
C ILE A 48 4.32 3.22 -2.41
N HIS A 49 4.64 3.29 -3.70
CA HIS A 49 3.90 3.99 -4.74
C HIS A 49 3.39 2.97 -5.77
N PRO A 50 2.19 2.41 -5.56
CA PRO A 50 1.63 1.34 -6.39
C PRO A 50 1.54 1.70 -7.88
N THR A 51 1.11 2.93 -8.19
CA THR A 51 0.94 3.41 -9.56
C THR A 51 2.26 3.51 -10.34
N ASP A 52 3.36 3.75 -9.64
CA ASP A 52 4.68 3.94 -10.23
C ASP A 52 5.56 2.68 -10.11
N ASN A 53 5.03 1.60 -9.50
CA ASN A 53 5.78 0.38 -9.21
C ASN A 53 7.08 0.67 -8.43
N ARG A 54 7.01 1.60 -7.48
CA ARG A 54 8.17 2.15 -6.78
C ARG A 54 8.01 2.01 -5.26
N VAL A 55 9.12 1.68 -4.60
CA VAL A 55 9.26 1.65 -3.15
C VAL A 55 10.40 2.56 -2.74
N ASP A 56 10.11 3.55 -1.90
CA ASP A 56 11.13 4.44 -1.34
C ASP A 56 11.78 3.75 -0.15
N VAL A 57 13.10 3.78 -0.10
CA VAL A 57 13.89 3.15 0.96
C VAL A 57 14.98 4.10 1.46
N GLU A 58 15.24 4.01 2.75
CA GLU A 58 16.40 4.60 3.39
C GLU A 58 17.47 3.51 3.57
N VAL A 59 18.65 3.77 3.05
CA VAL A 59 19.78 2.86 3.12
C VAL A 59 20.69 3.29 4.26
N VAL A 60 20.83 2.44 5.25
CA VAL A 60 21.75 2.63 6.37
C VAL A 60 22.85 1.60 6.27
N VAL A 61 24.09 2.07 6.28
CA VAL A 61 25.27 1.19 6.26
C VAL A 61 25.82 1.05 7.67
N ILE A 62 25.95 -0.19 8.13
CA ILE A 62 26.59 -0.53 9.38
C ILE A 62 27.89 -1.25 9.04
N PRO A 63 29.03 -0.52 9.01
CA PRO A 63 30.31 -1.07 8.58
C PRO A 63 30.89 -1.98 9.65
N GLN A 64 31.79 -2.86 9.22
CA GLN A 64 32.64 -3.63 10.13
C GLN A 64 33.49 -2.67 11.01
N ARG A 65 33.81 -3.11 12.20
CA ARG A 65 34.58 -2.30 13.18
C ARG A 65 35.92 -1.80 12.64
N GLU A 66 36.56 -2.55 11.75
CA GLU A 66 37.83 -2.18 11.12
C GLU A 66 37.74 -0.91 10.24
N PHE A 67 36.52 -0.56 9.75
CA PHE A 67 36.30 0.61 8.92
C PHE A 67 35.80 1.83 9.71
N LEU A 68 35.68 1.69 11.02
CA LEU A 68 35.28 2.77 11.92
C LEU A 68 36.43 3.26 12.77
N ASP A 69 36.50 4.56 12.96
CA ASP A 69 37.28 5.17 14.00
C ASP A 69 36.63 4.83 15.37
N PRO A 70 37.36 4.16 16.28
CA PRO A 70 36.79 3.71 17.55
C PRO A 70 36.39 4.86 18.48
N ASP A 71 37.01 6.04 18.36
CA ASP A 71 36.77 7.18 19.23
C ASP A 71 35.59 8.04 18.76
N PHE A 72 35.41 8.16 17.44
CA PHE A 72 34.43 9.07 16.85
C PHE A 72 33.27 8.36 16.11
N GLY A 73 33.38 7.05 15.85
CA GLY A 73 32.39 6.31 15.08
C GLY A 73 32.26 6.79 13.63
N THR A 74 33.29 7.47 13.12
CA THR A 74 33.36 7.92 11.72
C THR A 74 34.05 6.90 10.84
N LEU A 75 33.83 6.95 9.54
CA LEU A 75 34.53 6.09 8.58
C LEU A 75 36.02 6.48 8.49
N ASN A 76 36.89 5.50 8.60
CA ASN A 76 38.33 5.69 8.40
C ASN A 76 38.75 5.56 6.91
N THR A 77 37.84 5.17 6.05
CA THR A 77 38.04 5.06 4.58
C THR A 77 36.74 5.35 3.85
N ASP A 78 36.83 5.78 2.59
CA ASP A 78 35.64 5.95 1.75
C ASP A 78 34.93 4.62 1.53
N MET A 79 33.62 4.63 1.64
CA MET A 79 32.77 3.46 1.42
C MET A 79 31.75 3.75 0.34
N VAL A 80 31.56 2.81 -0.58
CA VAL A 80 30.62 2.91 -1.69
C VAL A 80 29.72 1.68 -1.67
N VAL A 81 28.42 1.90 -1.67
CA VAL A 81 27.41 0.85 -1.73
C VAL A 81 26.69 0.91 -3.08
N ARG A 82 26.60 -0.22 -3.73
CA ARG A 82 25.90 -0.43 -4.98
C ARG A 82 24.80 -1.46 -4.75
N LEU A 83 23.55 -1.07 -4.88
CA LEU A 83 22.43 -2.00 -4.83
C LEU A 83 22.18 -2.62 -6.20
N CYS A 84 21.96 -3.91 -6.27
CA CYS A 84 21.66 -4.68 -7.48
C CYS A 84 20.28 -5.34 -7.38
N PRO A 85 19.36 -5.20 -8.35
CA PRO A 85 19.52 -4.43 -9.59
C PRO A 85 19.68 -2.94 -9.33
N CYS A 86 20.42 -2.26 -10.21
CA CYS A 86 20.79 -0.86 -10.04
C CYS A 86 19.58 0.01 -9.71
N THR A 87 19.69 0.81 -8.65
CA THR A 87 18.73 1.84 -8.28
C THR A 87 18.90 3.08 -9.17
N GLU A 88 17.91 3.97 -9.16
CA GLU A 88 17.95 5.22 -9.95
C GLU A 88 19.18 6.11 -9.64
N PHE A 89 19.75 5.99 -8.45
CA PHE A 89 20.83 6.84 -7.97
C PHE A 89 22.25 6.25 -8.13
N GLY A 90 22.37 5.04 -8.69
CA GLY A 90 23.67 4.41 -8.96
C GLY A 90 24.44 4.06 -7.69
N GLU A 91 25.63 4.68 -7.48
CA GLU A 91 26.47 4.43 -6.31
C GLU A 91 26.11 5.35 -5.13
N LEU A 92 25.93 4.78 -3.96
CA LEU A 92 25.78 5.52 -2.70
C LEU A 92 27.16 5.67 -2.06
N VAL A 93 27.65 6.91 -1.94
CA VAL A 93 28.98 7.22 -1.46
C VAL A 93 28.93 7.74 -0.03
N PHE A 94 29.75 7.12 0.83
CA PHE A 94 29.92 7.47 2.23
C PHE A 94 31.39 7.87 2.44
N PRO A 95 31.69 9.18 2.58
CA PRO A 95 33.06 9.66 2.62
C PRO A 95 33.76 9.43 3.97
N THR A 96 35.06 9.29 3.93
CA THR A 96 35.93 9.24 5.09
C THR A 96 35.73 10.43 6.02
N GLY A 97 35.88 10.21 7.35
CA GLY A 97 35.79 11.26 8.37
C GLY A 97 34.35 11.65 8.73
N GLN A 98 33.34 11.00 8.14
CA GLN A 98 31.93 11.20 8.45
C GLN A 98 31.34 9.92 9.03
N ALA A 99 30.36 10.07 9.95
CA ALA A 99 29.54 8.94 10.34
C ALA A 99 28.70 8.48 9.15
N PRO A 100 28.45 7.17 8.98
CA PRO A 100 27.56 6.68 7.93
C PRO A 100 26.19 7.38 8.00
N LYS A 101 25.84 8.14 6.97
CA LYS A 101 24.56 8.87 6.88
C LYS A 101 23.53 7.99 6.20
N VAL A 102 22.27 8.25 6.51
CA VAL A 102 21.15 7.65 5.79
C VAL A 102 21.13 8.16 4.35
N ALA A 103 21.17 7.25 3.40
CA ALA A 103 21.02 7.57 1.98
C ALA A 103 19.62 7.16 1.51
N LYS A 104 18.92 8.05 0.79
CA LYS A 104 17.59 7.77 0.25
C LYS A 104 17.70 7.27 -1.18
N THR A 105 16.96 6.22 -1.49
CA THR A 105 16.88 5.69 -2.85
C THR A 105 15.50 5.06 -3.09
N ALA A 106 15.27 4.59 -4.31
CA ALA A 106 14.05 3.90 -4.66
C ALA A 106 14.34 2.55 -5.31
N LEU A 107 13.50 1.58 -5.00
CA LEU A 107 13.51 0.24 -5.58
C LEU A 107 12.29 0.08 -6.48
N LEU A 108 12.45 -0.70 -7.55
CA LEU A 108 11.32 -1.11 -8.38
C LEU A 108 10.65 -2.35 -7.76
N ALA A 109 9.34 -2.26 -7.57
CA ALA A 109 8.51 -3.37 -7.11
C ALA A 109 7.42 -3.63 -8.16
N ASN A 110 7.52 -4.74 -8.87
CA ASN A 110 6.56 -5.09 -9.92
C ASN A 110 5.24 -5.54 -9.31
N GLY A 111 4.16 -4.97 -9.78
CA GLY A 111 2.79 -5.30 -9.36
C GLY A 111 1.78 -4.73 -10.33
N ASP A 112 0.51 -4.98 -10.06
CA ASP A 112 -0.62 -4.56 -10.87
C ASP A 112 -1.58 -3.75 -10.02
N ALA A 113 -1.52 -2.42 -10.14
CA ALA A 113 -2.34 -1.48 -9.38
C ALA A 113 -3.84 -1.58 -9.73
N ASP A 114 -4.18 -2.08 -10.93
CA ASP A 114 -5.56 -2.23 -11.35
C ASP A 114 -6.30 -3.32 -10.56
N ARG A 115 -5.54 -4.24 -9.93
CA ARG A 115 -6.09 -5.28 -9.05
C ARG A 115 -6.42 -4.82 -7.64
N TRP A 116 -6.29 -3.51 -7.37
CA TRP A 116 -6.65 -2.98 -6.06
C TRP A 116 -8.05 -3.47 -5.61
N PRO A 117 -8.31 -3.91 -4.38
CA PRO A 117 -7.41 -3.95 -3.20
C PRO A 117 -6.68 -5.29 -3.00
N PHE A 118 -6.59 -6.14 -4.01
CA PHE A 118 -5.89 -7.43 -3.96
C PHE A 118 -4.55 -7.39 -4.70
N ASP A 119 -4.02 -6.17 -4.86
CA ASP A 119 -2.75 -5.92 -5.50
C ASP A 119 -1.59 -6.42 -4.63
N THR A 120 -0.61 -7.00 -5.29
CA THR A 120 0.63 -7.50 -4.68
C THR A 120 1.80 -6.96 -5.47
N TYR A 121 2.82 -6.50 -4.78
CA TYR A 121 4.04 -5.96 -5.38
C TYR A 121 5.24 -6.77 -4.89
N THR A 122 6.14 -7.09 -5.79
CA THR A 122 7.35 -7.85 -5.47
C THR A 122 8.56 -7.18 -6.10
N THR A 123 9.59 -6.94 -5.30
CA THR A 123 10.88 -6.45 -5.83
C THR A 123 11.58 -7.56 -6.58
N LYS A 124 12.47 -7.21 -7.50
CA LYS A 124 13.51 -8.15 -7.91
C LYS A 124 14.39 -8.46 -6.69
N THR A 125 15.11 -9.55 -6.75
CA THR A 125 16.09 -9.89 -5.72
C THR A 125 17.15 -8.80 -5.59
N ILE A 126 17.26 -8.21 -4.41
CA ILE A 126 18.11 -7.06 -4.12
C ILE A 126 19.35 -7.57 -3.41
N GLY A 127 20.51 -7.36 -4.01
CA GLY A 127 21.81 -7.56 -3.39
C GLY A 127 22.53 -6.24 -3.17
N ALA A 128 23.59 -6.24 -2.38
CA ALA A 128 24.44 -5.09 -2.15
C ALA A 128 25.91 -5.45 -2.35
N ASP A 129 26.59 -4.71 -3.23
CA ASP A 129 28.05 -4.72 -3.33
C ASP A 129 28.61 -3.53 -2.57
N VAL A 130 29.51 -3.79 -1.64
CA VAL A 130 30.17 -2.77 -0.85
C VAL A 130 31.66 -2.71 -1.22
N TYR A 131 32.13 -1.50 -1.48
CA TYR A 131 33.52 -1.24 -1.79
C TYR A 131 34.09 -0.23 -0.80
N VAL A 132 35.32 -0.47 -0.35
CA VAL A 132 36.09 0.46 0.50
C VAL A 132 37.31 0.98 -0.24
N GLY A 133 37.68 2.24 0.01
CA GLY A 133 38.76 2.94 -0.66
C GLY A 133 38.30 3.84 -1.80
N SER A 134 39.22 4.64 -2.37
CA SER A 134 38.93 5.64 -3.38
C SER A 134 39.58 5.30 -4.74
N GLY A 135 38.97 5.70 -5.83
CA GLY A 135 39.48 5.55 -7.19
C GLY A 135 39.79 4.10 -7.57
N GLN A 136 41.03 3.85 -8.05
CA GLN A 136 41.50 2.51 -8.46
C GLN A 136 41.87 1.58 -7.30
N SER A 137 41.97 2.10 -6.08
CA SER A 137 42.26 1.30 -4.90
C SER A 137 41.03 0.74 -4.20
N ARG A 138 39.86 0.82 -4.83
CA ARG A 138 38.63 0.25 -4.30
C ARG A 138 38.75 -1.27 -4.12
N ARG A 139 38.44 -1.74 -2.93
CA ARG A 139 38.43 -3.15 -2.57
C ARG A 139 37.00 -3.54 -2.21
N TRP A 140 36.52 -4.64 -2.77
CA TRP A 140 35.24 -5.24 -2.34
C TRP A 140 35.36 -5.79 -0.92
N VAL A 141 34.28 -5.66 -0.14
CA VAL A 141 34.14 -6.24 1.20
C VAL A 141 32.81 -6.99 1.32
N PRO A 142 32.77 -8.08 2.11
CA PRO A 142 31.55 -8.84 2.31
C PRO A 142 30.46 -7.96 2.92
N ALA A 143 29.27 -8.07 2.37
CA ALA A 143 28.10 -7.35 2.86
C ALA A 143 26.86 -8.21 2.77
N ARG A 144 25.92 -7.99 3.67
CA ARG A 144 24.59 -8.61 3.63
C ARG A 144 23.50 -7.55 3.65
N VAL A 145 22.39 -7.87 3.01
CA VAL A 145 21.20 -7.01 2.98
C VAL A 145 20.25 -7.45 4.09
N GLU A 146 19.89 -6.51 4.95
CA GLU A 146 18.81 -6.65 5.93
C GLU A 146 17.69 -5.68 5.56
N VAL A 147 16.43 -6.07 5.79
CA VAL A 147 15.28 -5.25 5.48
C VAL A 147 14.50 -4.98 6.75
N SER A 148 14.13 -3.73 6.95
CA SER A 148 13.29 -3.28 8.05
C SER A 148 12.19 -2.35 7.57
N GLY A 149 11.20 -2.12 8.43
CA GLY A 149 10.16 -1.14 8.21
C GLY A 149 8.76 -1.68 8.39
N SER A 150 7.83 -0.75 8.47
CA SER A 150 6.41 -1.02 8.47
C SER A 150 5.71 0.03 7.62
N LEU A 151 4.86 -0.39 6.69
CA LEU A 151 4.08 0.52 5.86
C LEU A 151 2.60 0.35 6.20
N TYR A 152 1.96 1.47 6.55
CA TYR A 152 0.54 1.44 6.87
C TYR A 152 -0.29 0.87 5.72
N GLY A 153 -1.11 -0.12 6.03
CA GLY A 153 -1.96 -0.78 5.05
C GLY A 153 -1.29 -1.89 4.24
N TRP A 154 -0.05 -2.25 4.55
CA TRP A 154 0.70 -3.29 3.87
C TRP A 154 1.23 -4.35 4.85
N ASP A 155 1.17 -5.59 4.42
CA ASP A 155 1.86 -6.73 5.04
C ASP A 155 3.11 -7.00 4.21
N ILE A 156 4.29 -6.91 4.85
CA ILE A 156 5.58 -6.96 4.18
C ILE A 156 6.27 -8.26 4.55
N ARG A 157 6.77 -8.97 3.54
CA ARG A 157 7.58 -10.17 3.71
C ARG A 157 8.90 -10.01 2.99
N SER A 158 9.96 -10.43 3.65
CA SER A 158 11.30 -10.50 3.06
C SER A 158 11.75 -11.96 3.02
N ASP A 159 11.97 -12.44 1.82
CA ASP A 159 12.52 -13.76 1.57
C ASP A 159 13.96 -13.63 1.11
N ARG A 160 14.87 -14.44 1.70
CA ARG A 160 16.26 -14.52 1.23
C ARG A 160 16.33 -15.29 -0.08
N ALA A 161 17.03 -14.72 -1.01
CA ALA A 161 17.38 -15.37 -2.26
C ALA A 161 18.90 -15.67 -2.27
N GLY A 162 19.31 -16.65 -3.07
CA GLY A 162 20.73 -16.94 -3.26
C GLY A 162 21.51 -15.78 -3.87
N PRO A 163 22.82 -15.91 -4.07
CA PRO A 163 23.71 -14.82 -4.48
C PRO A 163 23.29 -14.23 -5.84
N VAL A 164 23.07 -12.93 -5.88
CA VAL A 164 22.68 -12.18 -7.10
C VAL A 164 23.81 -11.27 -7.55
N THR A 165 24.82 -11.06 -6.71
CA THR A 165 25.94 -10.16 -6.97
C THR A 165 27.14 -10.91 -7.51
N HIS A 166 28.04 -10.22 -8.20
CA HIS A 166 29.24 -10.79 -8.79
C HIS A 166 30.28 -11.23 -7.74
N SER A 167 30.06 -10.92 -6.50
CA SER A 167 31.01 -11.03 -5.39
C SER A 167 30.81 -12.22 -4.45
N GLY A 168 29.84 -13.08 -4.69
CA GLY A 168 29.93 -14.48 -4.22
C GLY A 168 29.61 -14.78 -2.74
N GLY A 169 28.88 -13.97 -2.04
CA GLY A 169 28.29 -14.36 -0.75
C GLY A 169 26.99 -15.15 -0.94
N ALA A 170 26.84 -16.24 -0.21
CA ALA A 170 25.71 -17.16 -0.42
C ALA A 170 24.35 -16.70 0.14
N ASP A 171 24.36 -15.63 1.01
CA ASP A 171 23.16 -15.23 1.78
C ASP A 171 22.81 -13.73 1.65
N ASP A 172 23.31 -13.02 0.65
CA ASP A 172 23.41 -11.56 0.63
C ASP A 172 22.26 -10.84 -0.05
N SER A 173 21.24 -11.51 -0.48
CA SER A 173 20.16 -10.91 -1.24
C SER A 173 18.79 -11.15 -0.64
N ALA A 174 17.89 -10.19 -0.81
CA ALA A 174 16.53 -10.24 -0.32
C ALA A 174 15.52 -9.93 -1.42
N THR A 175 14.40 -10.62 -1.43
CA THR A 175 13.21 -10.30 -2.23
C THR A 175 12.13 -9.83 -1.29
N ILE A 176 11.54 -8.66 -1.57
CA ILE A 176 10.53 -8.05 -0.71
C ILE A 176 9.18 -8.16 -1.42
N THR A 177 8.20 -8.72 -0.72
CA THR A 177 6.82 -8.84 -1.20
C THR A 177 5.90 -8.00 -0.32
N PHE A 178 5.08 -7.18 -0.95
CA PHE A 178 4.09 -6.30 -0.33
C PHE A 178 2.70 -6.79 -0.69
N THR A 179 1.87 -7.08 0.30
CA THR A 179 0.46 -7.45 0.14
C THR A 179 -0.41 -6.52 0.96
N ARG A 180 -1.65 -6.28 0.54
CA ARG A 180 -2.55 -5.43 1.33
C ARG A 180 -2.85 -6.06 2.68
N ALA A 181 -2.72 -5.26 3.75
CA ALA A 181 -3.07 -5.69 5.09
C ALA A 181 -4.59 -5.92 5.23
N ARG A 182 -4.99 -6.85 6.10
CA ARG A 182 -6.39 -7.24 6.26
C ARG A 182 -7.26 -6.16 6.90
N GLY A 183 -6.70 -5.30 7.76
CA GLY A 183 -7.43 -4.23 8.44
C GLY A 183 -8.09 -3.25 7.46
N PRO A 184 -7.34 -2.60 6.56
CA PRO A 184 -7.89 -1.75 5.53
C PRO A 184 -8.90 -2.43 4.60
N LEU A 185 -8.74 -3.74 4.31
CA LEU A 185 -9.69 -4.49 3.50
C LEU A 185 -11.10 -4.52 4.12
N ALA A 186 -11.20 -4.67 5.44
CA ALA A 186 -12.51 -4.66 6.12
C ALA A 186 -13.22 -3.32 5.95
N LEU A 187 -12.49 -2.20 6.04
CA LEU A 187 -13.02 -0.86 5.80
C LEU A 187 -13.46 -0.68 4.34
N ILE A 188 -12.65 -1.16 3.38
CA ILE A 188 -12.97 -1.13 1.96
C ILE A 188 -14.30 -1.85 1.69
N PHE A 189 -14.45 -3.08 2.18
CA PHE A 189 -15.70 -3.84 2.04
C PHE A 189 -16.89 -3.13 2.69
N GLY A 190 -16.70 -2.49 3.85
CA GLY A 190 -17.73 -1.68 4.50
C GLY A 190 -18.20 -0.52 3.62
N ILE A 191 -17.27 0.22 3.02
CA ILE A 191 -17.59 1.33 2.10
C ILE A 191 -18.26 0.80 0.82
N CYS A 192 -17.80 -0.31 0.25
CA CYS A 192 -18.45 -0.96 -0.88
C CYS A 192 -19.89 -1.37 -0.58
N LEU A 193 -20.14 -1.89 0.62
CA LEU A 193 -21.50 -2.23 1.07
C LEU A 193 -22.38 -0.98 1.14
N VAL A 194 -21.87 0.13 1.67
CA VAL A 194 -22.60 1.42 1.68
C VAL A 194 -22.92 1.86 0.24
N LEU A 195 -21.94 1.81 -0.68
CA LEU A 195 -22.17 2.14 -2.08
C LEU A 195 -23.26 1.28 -2.73
N LEU A 196 -23.33 -0.02 -2.42
CA LEU A 196 -24.36 -0.92 -2.93
C LEU A 196 -25.75 -0.66 -2.31
N THR A 197 -25.82 -0.18 -1.08
CA THR A 197 -27.11 0.12 -0.43
C THR A 197 -27.81 1.31 -1.06
N LEU A 198 -27.08 2.30 -1.60
CA LEU A 198 -27.64 3.49 -2.24
C LEU A 198 -28.55 3.12 -3.43
N PRO A 199 -28.09 2.42 -4.47
CA PRO A 199 -28.95 2.04 -5.59
C PRO A 199 -30.02 1.04 -5.18
N ALA A 200 -29.75 0.14 -4.23
CA ALA A 200 -30.77 -0.81 -3.75
C ALA A 200 -31.97 -0.08 -3.15
N MET A 201 -31.75 0.92 -2.29
CA MET A 201 -32.82 1.73 -1.71
C MET A 201 -33.50 2.61 -2.74
N ALA A 202 -32.74 3.20 -3.67
CA ALA A 202 -33.29 4.01 -4.75
C ALA A 202 -34.21 3.20 -5.69
N LEU A 203 -33.75 2.03 -6.13
CA LEU A 203 -34.55 1.12 -6.96
C LEU A 203 -35.78 0.61 -6.21
N PHE A 204 -35.64 0.22 -4.95
CA PHE A 204 -36.78 -0.19 -4.12
C PHE A 204 -37.85 0.90 -4.07
N ALA A 205 -37.47 2.15 -3.77
CA ALA A 205 -38.41 3.27 -3.72
C ALA A 205 -39.07 3.53 -5.09
N ALA A 206 -38.30 3.51 -6.18
CA ALA A 206 -38.80 3.74 -7.52
C ALA A 206 -39.79 2.63 -7.94
N ILE A 207 -39.49 1.36 -7.65
CA ILE A 207 -40.36 0.21 -7.97
C ILE A 207 -41.64 0.25 -7.15
N GLU A 208 -41.62 0.55 -5.85
CA GLU A 208 -42.82 0.68 -5.00
C GLU A 208 -43.76 1.77 -5.50
N MET A 209 -43.22 2.86 -6.07
CA MET A 209 -44.01 3.89 -6.72
C MET A 209 -44.57 3.44 -8.08
N LEU A 210 -43.77 2.73 -8.88
CA LEU A 210 -44.21 2.21 -10.18
C LEU A 210 -45.38 1.24 -10.04
N VAL A 211 -45.30 0.32 -9.05
CA VAL A 211 -46.35 -0.67 -8.76
C VAL A 211 -47.62 -0.04 -8.11
N GLY A 212 -47.51 1.23 -7.70
CA GLY A 212 -48.65 1.95 -7.12
C GLY A 212 -48.87 1.73 -5.63
N ARG A 213 -47.95 1.06 -4.95
CA ARG A 213 -48.04 0.83 -3.51
C ARG A 213 -47.77 2.10 -2.70
N LYS A 214 -47.02 3.04 -3.27
CA LYS A 214 -46.68 4.34 -2.63
C LYS A 214 -47.11 5.51 -3.52
N LYS A 215 -47.57 6.60 -2.90
CA LYS A 215 -47.90 7.83 -3.61
C LYS A 215 -46.62 8.55 -4.05
N PHE A 216 -46.73 9.20 -5.21
CA PHE A 216 -45.66 10.07 -5.70
C PHE A 216 -45.41 11.23 -4.75
N GLN A 217 -44.12 11.52 -4.45
CA GLN A 217 -43.72 12.65 -3.63
C GLN A 217 -42.60 13.42 -4.33
N PRO A 218 -42.80 14.73 -4.65
CA PRO A 218 -41.81 15.54 -5.36
C PRO A 218 -40.41 15.58 -4.76
N PRO A 219 -40.19 15.52 -3.42
CA PRO A 219 -38.86 15.56 -2.81
C PRO A 219 -37.92 14.42 -3.23
N PHE A 220 -38.45 13.32 -3.74
CA PHE A 220 -37.59 12.17 -4.14
C PHE A 220 -36.68 12.48 -5.33
N ALA A 221 -37.02 13.43 -6.22
CA ALA A 221 -36.14 13.85 -7.31
C ALA A 221 -34.81 14.41 -6.77
N THR A 222 -34.88 15.27 -5.76
CA THR A 222 -33.70 15.83 -5.10
C THR A 222 -32.91 14.75 -4.35
N TRP A 223 -33.62 13.77 -3.75
CA TRP A 223 -32.98 12.67 -3.03
C TRP A 223 -32.21 11.73 -3.99
N PHE A 224 -32.76 11.38 -5.14
CA PHE A 224 -32.04 10.61 -6.16
C PHE A 224 -30.80 11.37 -6.68
N ALA A 225 -30.94 12.67 -6.94
CA ALA A 225 -29.81 13.50 -7.35
C ALA A 225 -28.71 13.53 -6.27
N ALA A 226 -29.08 13.70 -5.00
CA ALA A 226 -28.14 13.70 -3.88
C ALA A 226 -27.38 12.35 -3.77
N MET A 227 -28.06 11.22 -3.94
CA MET A 227 -27.41 9.90 -3.96
C MET A 227 -26.40 9.78 -5.10
N LEU A 228 -26.77 10.25 -6.30
CA LEU A 228 -25.87 10.22 -7.45
C LEU A 228 -24.58 11.02 -7.20
N PHE A 229 -24.73 12.21 -6.63
CA PHE A 229 -23.56 13.05 -6.28
C PHE A 229 -22.75 12.50 -5.11
N ALA A 230 -23.34 11.70 -4.23
CA ALA A 230 -22.64 11.10 -3.09
C ALA A 230 -21.68 9.97 -3.50
N VAL A 231 -21.89 9.31 -4.64
CA VAL A 231 -21.07 8.16 -5.07
C VAL A 231 -19.60 8.53 -5.21
N VAL A 232 -19.28 9.64 -5.89
CA VAL A 232 -17.89 10.04 -6.14
C VAL A 232 -17.14 10.39 -4.85
N PRO A 233 -17.66 11.24 -3.95
CA PRO A 233 -17.02 11.48 -2.66
C PRO A 233 -16.81 10.21 -1.83
N ILE A 234 -17.79 9.31 -1.77
CA ILE A 234 -17.67 8.04 -1.03
C ILE A 234 -16.57 7.17 -1.64
N ARG A 235 -16.49 7.07 -2.97
CA ARG A 235 -15.41 6.36 -3.67
C ARG A 235 -14.03 6.93 -3.31
N ASN A 236 -13.92 8.26 -3.19
CA ASN A 236 -12.65 8.92 -2.89
C ASN A 236 -12.19 8.74 -1.42
N VAL A 237 -13.07 8.29 -0.53
CA VAL A 237 -12.72 7.93 0.87
C VAL A 237 -12.10 6.54 0.96
N LEU A 238 -12.10 5.75 -0.12
CA LEU A 238 -11.48 4.42 -0.11
C LEU A 238 -10.00 4.49 0.28
N PRO A 239 -9.54 3.72 1.28
CA PRO A 239 -8.16 3.76 1.74
C PRO A 239 -7.20 3.24 0.68
N GLY A 240 -6.03 3.87 0.56
CA GLY A 240 -4.99 3.48 -0.39
C GLY A 240 -5.17 4.06 -1.80
N ASN A 241 -6.07 5.04 -1.97
CA ASN A 241 -6.26 5.80 -3.21
C ASN A 241 -6.24 4.91 -4.47
N PRO A 242 -7.29 4.10 -4.70
CA PRO A 242 -7.31 3.23 -5.88
C PRO A 242 -7.13 4.07 -7.14
N PRO A 243 -6.30 3.63 -8.10
CA PRO A 243 -6.13 4.32 -9.36
C PRO A 243 -7.47 4.43 -10.10
N ALA A 244 -7.65 5.51 -10.86
CA ALA A 244 -8.82 5.66 -11.70
C ALA A 244 -8.83 4.56 -12.78
N GLY A 245 -9.97 3.89 -12.95
CA GLY A 245 -10.09 2.76 -13.86
C GLY A 245 -9.68 1.41 -13.25
N SER A 246 -9.43 1.34 -11.94
CA SER A 246 -9.28 0.05 -11.26
C SER A 246 -10.55 -0.78 -11.38
N TRP A 247 -10.42 -2.11 -11.25
CA TRP A 247 -11.56 -3.01 -11.38
C TRP A 247 -12.75 -2.63 -10.51
N ILE A 248 -12.54 -1.97 -9.37
CA ILE A 248 -13.62 -1.53 -8.49
C ILE A 248 -14.45 -0.40 -9.11
N ASP A 249 -13.83 0.46 -9.91
CA ASP A 249 -14.54 1.50 -10.63
C ASP A 249 -15.42 0.88 -11.72
N GLU A 250 -14.95 -0.14 -12.42
CA GLU A 250 -15.70 -0.84 -13.47
C GLU A 250 -16.73 -1.82 -12.90
N ALA A 251 -16.37 -2.63 -11.90
CA ALA A 251 -17.23 -3.67 -11.38
C ALA A 251 -18.24 -3.18 -10.34
N LEU A 252 -17.98 -2.05 -9.66
CA LEU A 252 -18.86 -1.54 -8.60
C LEU A 252 -19.39 -0.15 -8.93
N VAL A 253 -18.51 0.85 -9.05
CA VAL A 253 -18.92 2.27 -9.12
C VAL A 253 -19.77 2.54 -10.35
N LEU A 254 -19.38 2.04 -11.51
CA LEU A 254 -20.12 2.18 -12.76
C LEU A 254 -21.53 1.60 -12.63
N TRP A 255 -21.66 0.39 -12.07
CA TRP A 255 -22.97 -0.26 -11.90
C TRP A 255 -23.85 0.41 -10.85
N VAL A 256 -23.26 0.97 -9.78
CA VAL A 256 -23.97 1.81 -8.81
C VAL A 256 -24.56 3.04 -9.50
N LEU A 257 -23.77 3.74 -10.32
CA LEU A 257 -24.23 4.91 -11.08
C LEU A 257 -25.34 4.53 -12.07
N ILE A 258 -25.17 3.47 -12.84
CA ILE A 258 -26.18 2.98 -13.79
C ILE A 258 -27.50 2.65 -13.06
N ALA A 259 -27.42 1.97 -11.92
CA ALA A 259 -28.62 1.58 -11.16
C ALA A 259 -29.32 2.81 -10.54
N LEU A 260 -28.57 3.82 -10.08
CA LEU A 260 -29.14 5.08 -9.59
C LEU A 260 -29.83 5.87 -10.71
N VAL A 261 -29.21 5.94 -11.89
CA VAL A 261 -29.82 6.58 -13.08
C VAL A 261 -31.07 5.83 -13.49
N ALA A 262 -31.04 4.48 -13.51
CA ALA A 262 -32.23 3.67 -13.82
C ALA A 262 -33.37 3.93 -12.82
N ALA A 263 -33.07 4.00 -11.51
CA ALA A 263 -34.07 4.34 -10.49
C ALA A 263 -34.70 5.72 -10.74
N MET A 264 -33.88 6.71 -11.09
CA MET A 264 -34.33 8.07 -11.40
C MET A 264 -35.23 8.09 -12.66
N VAL A 265 -34.85 7.34 -13.70
CA VAL A 265 -35.66 7.22 -14.93
C VAL A 265 -37.01 6.56 -14.62
N ILE A 266 -37.04 5.46 -13.87
CA ILE A 266 -38.29 4.79 -13.44
C ILE A 266 -39.20 5.79 -12.70
N TYR A 267 -38.60 6.56 -11.79
CA TYR A 267 -39.30 7.58 -11.02
C TYR A 267 -39.94 8.64 -11.96
N LEU A 268 -39.17 9.21 -12.91
CA LEU A 268 -39.62 10.24 -13.83
C LEU A 268 -40.73 9.71 -14.78
N VAL A 269 -40.55 8.49 -15.30
CA VAL A 269 -41.60 7.85 -16.15
C VAL A 269 -42.89 7.62 -15.37
N THR A 270 -42.78 7.21 -14.11
CA THR A 270 -43.94 7.00 -13.24
C THR A 270 -44.67 8.31 -12.95
N TRP A 271 -43.89 9.38 -12.74
CA TRP A 271 -44.44 10.74 -12.58
C TRP A 271 -45.20 11.19 -13.83
N ALA A 272 -44.58 11.09 -15.02
CA ALA A 272 -45.21 11.51 -16.28
C ALA A 272 -46.51 10.76 -16.57
N ARG A 273 -46.58 9.47 -16.26
CA ARG A 273 -47.77 8.64 -16.49
C ARG A 273 -48.90 8.88 -15.49
N ARG A 274 -48.63 9.50 -14.35
CA ARG A 274 -49.63 9.76 -13.30
C ARG A 274 -50.02 11.21 -13.15
N SER A 275 -49.39 12.11 -13.91
CA SER A 275 -49.79 13.52 -13.99
C SER A 275 -50.86 13.80 -15.03
N ASP A 276 -51.22 12.79 -15.82
CA ASP A 276 -52.42 12.76 -16.67
C ASP A 276 -53.57 12.09 -15.90
#